data_3c02df838ae39d71b2951acb1f5b57f6
#
_entry.id   3c02df838ae39d71b2951acb1f5b57f6
#
_cell.length_a   1.000
_cell.length_b   1.000
_cell.length_c   1.000
_cell.angle_alpha   90.00
_cell.angle_beta   90.00
_cell.angle_gamma   90.00
#
_symmetry.space_group_name_H-M   'P 1'
#
loop_
_entity.id
_entity.type
_entity.pdbx_description
1 polymer ?
#
loop_
_entity_poly.entity_id
_entity_poly.type
_entity_poly.pdbx_seq_one_letter_code
_entity_poly.pdbx_strand_id
1 'polypeptide(L)'
;MKDLKSFLGNKVLKGTESPDPSQAMEFDPSERAATKMNKLIQDQLIESSALRHLEDAAFENVLFGTGILKGPLTTMREIPNWEFDEFEQRMVYRPIKRLAPTVKWVSKWNFYPDPTARTVDDCEYIIERHLVTPSTMRGWADQPGFDAGAIYQ
;
A
#
# COMPACT_ATOMS: atom_id res chain seq x y z
N MET A 1 49.22 3.66 43.48
CA MET A 1 47.83 4.07 43.74
C MET A 1 47.66 5.54 43.41
N LYS A 2 47.96 5.89 42.18
CA LYS A 2 47.81 7.21 41.59
C LYS A 2 47.13 7.01 40.27
N ASP A 3 46.22 7.90 39.92
CA ASP A 3 45.65 8.11 38.59
C ASP A 3 44.34 7.45 38.18
N LEU A 4 43.46 7.10 39.14
CA LEU A 4 42.07 6.79 38.79
C LEU A 4 41.13 8.01 38.85
N LYS A 5 41.56 9.10 39.47
CA LYS A 5 40.76 10.34 39.61
C LYS A 5 40.91 11.31 38.44
N SER A 6 41.96 11.21 37.63
CA SER A 6 42.11 12.07 36.44
C SER A 6 41.33 11.58 35.21
N PHE A 7 40.97 10.30 35.21
CA PHE A 7 40.25 9.72 34.05
C PHE A 7 38.72 9.92 34.13
N LEU A 8 38.19 10.17 35.32
CA LEU A 8 36.73 10.37 35.51
C LEU A 8 36.32 11.86 35.55
N GLY A 9 37.26 12.78 35.63
CA GLY A 9 37.00 14.22 35.82
C GLY A 9 36.69 15.00 34.55
N ASN A 10 36.97 14.47 33.36
CA ASN A 10 36.89 15.26 32.11
C ASN A 10 35.81 14.83 31.12
N LYS A 11 34.89 13.94 31.49
CA LYS A 11 33.86 13.43 30.56
C LYS A 11 32.43 13.75 30.97
N VAL A 12 32.21 14.52 32.04
CA VAL A 12 30.86 14.77 32.58
C VAL A 12 30.36 16.21 32.41
N LEU A 13 31.16 17.12 31.86
CA LEU A 13 30.73 18.53 31.74
C LEU A 13 30.89 19.11 30.31
N LYS A 14 30.59 18.32 29.29
CA LYS A 14 30.28 18.85 27.95
C LYS A 14 28.91 18.32 27.50
N GLY A 15 27.86 18.91 28.01
CA GLY A 15 26.53 18.46 27.61
C GLY A 15 25.37 19.22 28.19
N THR A 16 25.54 20.46 28.63
CA THR A 16 24.45 21.36 28.98
C THR A 16 24.70 22.76 28.44
N GLU A 17 25.08 22.84 27.17
CA GLU A 17 24.75 24.03 26.40
C GLU A 17 23.25 23.88 26.08
N SER A 18 22.45 24.77 26.68
CA SER A 18 21.07 25.00 26.26
C SER A 18 21.12 25.26 24.76
N PRO A 19 20.26 24.57 23.94
CA PRO A 19 20.26 24.79 22.49
C PRO A 19 20.05 26.29 22.27
N ASP A 20 20.99 26.90 21.57
CA ASP A 20 20.96 28.30 21.18
C ASP A 20 19.60 28.58 20.50
N PRO A 21 18.77 29.48 21.00
CA PRO A 21 17.48 29.76 20.38
C PRO A 21 17.59 30.32 18.96
N SER A 22 18.81 30.69 18.50
CA SER A 22 19.10 31.05 17.11
C SER A 22 19.29 29.84 16.19
N GLN A 23 19.43 28.64 16.74
CA GLN A 23 19.31 27.35 16.03
C GLN A 23 17.91 26.76 16.15
N ALA A 24 16.90 27.59 16.28
CA ALA A 24 15.55 27.20 15.93
C ALA A 24 15.61 26.72 14.47
N MET A 25 15.65 25.39 14.28
CA MET A 25 15.65 24.72 12.98
C MET A 25 14.75 25.53 12.06
N GLU A 26 15.33 26.16 11.06
CA GLU A 26 14.59 26.79 9.97
C GLU A 26 13.86 25.64 9.27
N PHE A 27 12.66 25.37 9.77
CA PHE A 27 11.84 24.25 9.30
C PHE A 27 11.40 24.58 7.91
N ASP A 28 12.13 24.04 6.93
CA ASP A 28 11.73 24.11 5.54
C ASP A 28 10.36 23.42 5.39
N PRO A 29 9.34 24.17 4.99
CA PRO A 29 7.99 23.63 4.79
C PRO A 29 7.98 22.51 3.72
N SER A 30 8.94 22.53 2.79
CA SER A 30 9.11 21.52 1.75
C SER A 30 9.57 20.18 2.35
N GLU A 31 10.50 20.19 3.29
CA GLU A 31 11.00 18.98 3.97
C GLU A 31 9.89 18.32 4.82
N ARG A 32 9.08 19.14 5.49
CA ARG A 32 7.90 18.62 6.22
C ARG A 32 6.87 18.00 5.29
N ALA A 33 6.62 18.62 4.14
CA ALA A 33 5.70 18.09 3.14
C ALA A 33 6.23 16.77 2.58
N ALA A 34 7.51 16.69 2.26
CA ALA A 34 8.17 15.48 1.78
C ALA A 34 8.11 14.34 2.82
N THR A 35 8.37 14.64 4.09
CA THR A 35 8.29 13.66 5.17
C THR A 35 6.87 13.13 5.36
N LYS A 36 5.87 14.01 5.33
CA LYS A 36 4.45 13.60 5.40
C LYS A 36 4.05 12.75 4.21
N MET A 37 4.48 13.12 3.00
CA MET A 37 4.21 12.37 1.78
C MET A 37 4.84 10.98 1.85
N ASN A 38 6.11 10.88 2.27
CA ASN A 38 6.80 9.61 2.42
C ASN A 38 6.07 8.68 3.40
N LYS A 39 5.66 9.22 4.56
CA LYS A 39 4.88 8.45 5.54
C LYS A 39 3.55 7.98 4.95
N LEU A 40 2.82 8.85 4.24
CA LEU A 40 1.56 8.50 3.60
C LEU A 40 1.73 7.37 2.57
N ILE A 41 2.79 7.44 1.75
CA ILE A 41 3.10 6.39 0.76
C ILE A 41 3.42 5.07 1.47
N GLN A 42 4.22 5.10 2.54
CA GLN A 42 4.54 3.90 3.32
C GLN A 42 3.28 3.28 3.93
N ASP A 43 2.41 4.09 4.54
CA ASP A 43 1.14 3.61 5.10
C ASP A 43 0.26 2.98 4.02
N GLN A 44 0.17 3.58 2.83
CA GLN A 44 -0.59 3.03 1.70
C GLN A 44 0.00 1.71 1.17
N LEU A 45 1.32 1.58 1.10
CA LEU A 45 1.99 0.34 0.70
C LEU A 45 1.72 -0.79 1.68
N ILE A 46 1.72 -0.51 2.98
CA ILE A 46 1.39 -1.48 4.02
C ILE A 46 -0.08 -1.87 3.93
N GLU A 47 -0.98 -0.89 3.83
CA GLU A 47 -2.43 -1.13 3.72
C GLU A 47 -2.81 -1.96 2.50
N SER A 48 -2.16 -1.72 1.37
CA SER A 48 -2.39 -2.45 0.12
C SER A 48 -1.76 -3.85 0.11
N SER A 49 -0.98 -4.22 1.13
CA SER A 49 -0.16 -5.44 1.15
C SER A 49 0.77 -5.56 -0.06
N ALA A 50 1.24 -4.42 -0.57
CA ALA A 50 2.04 -4.33 -1.79
C ALA A 50 3.33 -5.16 -1.70
N LEU A 51 3.95 -5.22 -0.52
CA LEU A 51 5.17 -5.99 -0.30
C LEU A 51 4.95 -7.49 -0.58
N ARG A 52 3.85 -8.06 -0.07
CA ARG A 52 3.51 -9.47 -0.32
C ARG A 52 3.34 -9.76 -1.81
N HIS A 53 2.62 -8.90 -2.52
CA HIS A 53 2.43 -9.06 -3.97
C HIS A 53 3.75 -8.89 -4.75
N LEU A 54 4.65 -8.05 -4.25
CA LEU A 54 5.99 -7.90 -4.81
C LEU A 54 6.83 -9.17 -4.59
N GLU A 55 6.76 -9.76 -3.39
CA GLU A 55 7.44 -11.03 -3.07
C GLU A 55 6.94 -12.16 -3.98
N ASP A 56 5.63 -12.29 -4.17
CA ASP A 56 5.03 -13.28 -5.06
C ASP A 56 5.50 -13.08 -6.52
N ALA A 57 5.54 -11.84 -7.00
CA ALA A 57 6.03 -11.52 -8.34
C ALA A 57 7.53 -11.77 -8.49
N ALA A 58 8.33 -11.46 -7.47
CA ALA A 58 9.77 -11.72 -7.46
C ALA A 58 10.06 -13.23 -7.47
N PHE A 59 9.30 -14.01 -6.72
CA PHE A 59 9.41 -15.46 -6.71
C PHE A 59 9.07 -16.06 -8.09
N GLU A 60 7.98 -15.61 -8.71
CA GLU A 60 7.62 -16.02 -10.07
C GLU A 60 8.69 -15.64 -11.10
N ASN A 61 9.28 -14.45 -10.95
CA ASN A 61 10.38 -13.99 -11.81
C ASN A 61 11.62 -14.87 -11.69
N VAL A 62 11.98 -15.30 -10.49
CA VAL A 62 13.13 -16.23 -10.28
C VAL A 62 12.86 -17.58 -10.91
N LEU A 63 11.64 -18.11 -10.80
CA LEU A 63 11.29 -19.43 -11.33
C LEU A 63 11.12 -19.45 -12.85
N PHE A 64 10.53 -18.41 -13.41
CA PHE A 64 10.06 -18.40 -14.80
C PHE A 64 10.63 -17.26 -15.65
N GLY A 65 11.46 -16.41 -15.06
CA GLY A 65 12.03 -15.26 -15.75
C GLY A 65 11.08 -14.08 -15.94
N THR A 66 9.84 -14.16 -15.40
CA THR A 66 8.84 -13.09 -15.55
C THR A 66 7.98 -13.02 -14.30
N GLY A 67 7.89 -11.83 -13.71
CA GLY A 67 6.97 -11.51 -12.61
C GLY A 67 6.08 -10.33 -13.01
N ILE A 68 4.77 -10.44 -12.78
CA ILE A 68 3.79 -9.48 -13.25
C ILE A 68 3.10 -8.84 -12.05
N LEU A 69 3.15 -7.49 -12.00
CA LEU A 69 2.43 -6.68 -11.03
C LEU A 69 1.44 -5.78 -11.77
N LYS A 70 0.24 -5.69 -11.25
CA LYS A 70 -0.82 -4.83 -11.74
C LYS A 70 -1.11 -3.73 -10.71
N GLY A 71 -0.94 -2.48 -11.10
CA GLY A 71 -1.22 -1.35 -10.22
C GLY A 71 -0.47 -0.08 -10.59
N PRO A 72 -0.73 1.02 -9.88
CA PRO A 72 -1.70 1.13 -8.79
C PRO A 72 -3.15 1.13 -9.30
N LEU A 73 -4.00 0.36 -8.64
CA LEU A 73 -5.44 0.30 -8.89
C LEU A 73 -6.16 0.93 -7.70
N THR A 74 -7.32 1.52 -7.95
CA THR A 74 -8.22 1.94 -6.86
C THR A 74 -9.26 0.87 -6.59
N THR A 75 -9.43 0.50 -5.33
CA THR A 75 -10.48 -0.43 -4.91
C THR A 75 -11.27 0.16 -3.75
N MET A 76 -12.56 -0.20 -3.68
CA MET A 76 -13.39 0.14 -2.53
C MET A 76 -13.04 -0.81 -1.39
N ARG A 77 -12.56 -0.26 -0.27
CA ARG A 77 -12.28 -1.02 0.93
C ARG A 77 -13.24 -0.61 2.03
N GLU A 78 -13.74 -1.58 2.76
CA GLU A 78 -14.53 -1.35 3.96
C GLU A 78 -13.57 -1.24 5.15
N ILE A 79 -13.57 -0.05 5.78
CA ILE A 79 -12.79 0.21 6.99
C ILE A 79 -13.72 0.05 8.18
N PRO A 80 -13.35 -0.78 9.16
CA PRO A 80 -14.14 -0.89 10.38
C PRO A 80 -14.21 0.46 11.09
N ASN A 81 -15.40 0.92 11.34
CA ASN A 81 -15.66 2.14 12.09
C ASN A 81 -16.69 1.87 13.18
N TRP A 82 -16.42 2.41 14.37
CA TRP A 82 -17.31 2.33 15.50
C TRP A 82 -17.79 3.75 15.82
N GLU A 83 -19.08 3.97 15.73
CA GLU A 83 -19.71 5.25 16.08
C GLU A 83 -20.56 5.08 17.31
N PHE A 84 -20.57 6.12 18.16
CA PHE A 84 -21.47 6.15 19.28
C PHE A 84 -22.86 6.58 18.80
N ASP A 85 -23.84 5.69 18.94
CA ASP A 85 -25.23 5.99 18.60
C ASP A 85 -25.91 6.61 19.83
N GLU A 86 -26.33 7.87 19.70
CA GLU A 86 -26.96 8.61 20.80
C GLU A 86 -28.34 8.05 21.19
N PHE A 87 -29.05 7.41 20.24
CA PHE A 87 -30.36 6.81 20.52
C PHE A 87 -30.25 5.50 21.28
N GLU A 88 -29.29 4.65 20.87
CA GLU A 88 -29.07 3.35 21.49
C GLU A 88 -28.08 3.40 22.66
N GLN A 89 -27.46 4.56 22.91
CA GLN A 89 -26.42 4.78 23.94
C GLN A 89 -25.31 3.73 23.95
N ARG A 90 -24.95 3.22 22.78
CA ARG A 90 -23.92 2.20 22.60
C ARG A 90 -23.07 2.46 21.35
N MET A 91 -21.89 1.84 21.33
CA MET A 91 -21.07 1.83 20.13
C MET A 91 -21.68 0.88 19.10
N VAL A 92 -21.96 1.40 17.91
CA VAL A 92 -22.51 0.63 16.77
C VAL A 92 -21.44 0.50 15.69
N TYR A 93 -21.30 -0.68 15.14
CA TYR A 93 -20.38 -0.95 14.04
C TYR A 93 -20.99 -0.45 12.72
N ARG A 94 -20.38 0.58 12.14
CA ARG A 94 -20.77 1.14 10.84
C ARG A 94 -19.56 1.21 9.92
N PRO A 95 -19.32 0.20 9.07
CA PRO A 95 -18.18 0.21 8.17
C PRO A 95 -18.28 1.33 7.15
N ILE A 96 -17.18 2.05 6.97
CA ILE A 96 -17.07 3.15 6.00
C ILE A 96 -16.39 2.61 4.75
N LYS A 97 -16.99 2.84 3.57
CA LYS A 97 -16.38 2.52 2.28
C LYS A 97 -15.44 3.64 1.86
N ARG A 98 -14.17 3.30 1.67
CA ARG A 98 -13.15 4.23 1.22
C ARG A 98 -12.42 3.68 0.00
N LEU A 99 -12.08 4.58 -0.93
CA LEU A 99 -11.16 4.25 -2.02
C LEU A 99 -9.74 4.13 -1.47
N ALA A 100 -9.11 3.00 -1.72
CA ALA A 100 -7.73 2.74 -1.33
C ALA A 100 -6.92 2.27 -2.56
N PRO A 101 -5.66 2.70 -2.68
CA PRO A 101 -4.77 2.18 -3.69
C PRO A 101 -4.47 0.71 -3.40
N THR A 102 -4.37 -0.09 -4.43
CA THR A 102 -3.99 -1.49 -4.32
C THR A 102 -3.04 -1.88 -5.43
N VAL A 103 -2.18 -2.84 -5.13
CA VAL A 103 -1.30 -3.50 -6.09
C VAL A 103 -1.64 -4.98 -6.02
N LYS A 104 -1.67 -5.66 -7.16
CA LYS A 104 -1.95 -7.09 -7.24
C LYS A 104 -0.89 -7.79 -8.05
N TRP A 105 -0.41 -8.91 -7.54
CA TRP A 105 0.34 -9.86 -8.32
C TRP A 105 -0.61 -10.60 -9.28
N VAL A 106 -0.18 -10.78 -10.51
CA VAL A 106 -0.89 -11.53 -11.55
C VAL A 106 -0.02 -12.69 -11.96
N SER A 107 -0.52 -13.92 -11.79
CA SER A 107 0.24 -15.09 -12.20
C SER A 107 0.40 -15.12 -13.73
N LYS A 108 1.59 -15.45 -14.19
CA LYS A 108 1.90 -15.55 -15.62
C LYS A 108 0.96 -16.47 -16.39
N TRP A 109 0.39 -17.48 -15.72
CA TRP A 109 -0.57 -18.42 -16.31
C TRP A 109 -1.94 -17.82 -16.61
N ASN A 110 -2.20 -16.63 -16.06
CA ASN A 110 -3.44 -15.88 -16.22
C ASN A 110 -3.24 -14.59 -17.01
N PHE A 111 -2.05 -14.36 -17.54
CA PHE A 111 -1.69 -13.16 -18.25
C PHE A 111 -1.32 -13.47 -19.69
N TYR A 112 -2.09 -12.96 -20.63
CA TYR A 112 -1.93 -13.21 -22.06
C TYR A 112 -1.78 -11.88 -22.80
N PRO A 113 -0.54 -11.36 -22.95
CA PRO A 113 -0.27 -10.17 -23.73
C PRO A 113 -0.32 -10.49 -25.22
N ASP A 114 -0.34 -9.45 -26.04
CA ASP A 114 -0.20 -9.54 -27.48
C ASP A 114 1.14 -10.24 -27.86
N PRO A 115 1.10 -11.36 -28.59
CA PRO A 115 2.30 -12.10 -28.97
C PRO A 115 3.22 -11.35 -29.95
N THR A 116 2.73 -10.32 -30.60
CA THR A 116 3.52 -9.51 -31.57
C THR A 116 4.28 -8.38 -30.89
N ALA A 117 3.91 -7.99 -29.69
CA ALA A 117 4.52 -6.92 -28.92
C ALA A 117 5.81 -7.37 -28.22
N ARG A 118 6.80 -6.48 -28.16
CA ARG A 118 8.04 -6.70 -27.42
C ARG A 118 7.98 -6.27 -25.97
N THR A 119 7.19 -5.21 -25.71
CA THR A 119 6.99 -4.61 -24.39
C THR A 119 5.51 -4.51 -24.07
N VAL A 120 5.18 -4.35 -22.82
CA VAL A 120 3.79 -4.17 -22.37
C VAL A 120 3.17 -2.91 -22.98
N ASP A 121 3.99 -1.88 -23.22
CA ASP A 121 3.55 -0.60 -23.80
C ASP A 121 3.21 -0.71 -25.28
N ASP A 122 3.79 -1.69 -25.99
CA ASP A 122 3.54 -1.93 -27.41
C ASP A 122 2.33 -2.86 -27.66
N CYS A 123 1.75 -3.42 -26.58
CA CYS A 123 0.62 -4.35 -26.70
C CYS A 123 -0.65 -3.63 -27.15
N GLU A 124 -1.29 -4.12 -28.21
CA GLU A 124 -2.62 -3.66 -28.62
C GLU A 124 -3.71 -4.14 -27.65
N TYR A 125 -3.48 -5.31 -27.02
CA TYR A 125 -4.37 -5.86 -26.03
C TYR A 125 -3.62 -6.69 -24.99
N ILE A 126 -4.20 -6.80 -23.80
CA ILE A 126 -3.78 -7.68 -22.73
C ILE A 126 -5.01 -8.38 -22.17
N ILE A 127 -4.98 -9.71 -22.15
CA ILE A 127 -6.05 -10.52 -21.59
C ILE A 127 -5.61 -11.09 -20.24
N GLU A 128 -6.40 -10.83 -19.21
CA GLU A 128 -6.21 -11.40 -17.88
C GLU A 128 -7.36 -12.37 -17.58
N ARG A 129 -7.02 -13.62 -17.26
CA ARG A 129 -7.99 -14.63 -16.89
C ARG A 129 -8.24 -14.60 -15.39
N HIS A 130 -9.49 -14.45 -15.01
CA HIS A 130 -9.93 -14.52 -13.61
C HIS A 130 -10.76 -15.79 -13.35
N LEU A 131 -10.38 -16.53 -12.30
CA LEU A 131 -11.19 -17.63 -11.79
C LEU A 131 -12.10 -17.06 -10.71
N VAL A 132 -13.38 -17.03 -10.98
CA VAL A 132 -14.38 -16.47 -10.07
C VAL A 132 -15.43 -17.52 -9.70
N THR A 133 -16.00 -17.39 -8.52
CA THR A 133 -17.10 -18.25 -8.09
C THR A 133 -18.41 -17.80 -8.77
N PRO A 134 -19.38 -18.70 -8.95
CA PRO A 134 -20.68 -18.32 -9.51
C PRO A 134 -21.40 -17.22 -8.69
N SER A 135 -21.22 -17.20 -7.38
CA SER A 135 -21.79 -16.15 -6.51
C SER A 135 -21.18 -14.77 -6.79
N THR A 136 -19.86 -14.69 -7.01
CA THR A 136 -19.17 -13.46 -7.38
C THR A 136 -19.64 -12.97 -8.76
N MET A 137 -19.79 -13.89 -9.70
CA MET A 137 -20.25 -13.60 -11.05
C MET A 137 -21.69 -13.02 -11.07
N ARG A 138 -22.58 -13.56 -10.24
CA ARG A 138 -23.93 -13.00 -10.06
C ARG A 138 -23.90 -11.59 -9.47
N GLY A 139 -22.97 -11.31 -8.55
CA GLY A 139 -22.79 -9.96 -8.00
C GLY A 139 -22.29 -8.93 -9.03
N TRP A 140 -21.76 -9.38 -10.16
CA TRP A 140 -21.36 -8.49 -11.26
C TRP A 140 -22.47 -8.21 -12.25
N ALA A 141 -23.55 -9.01 -12.24
CA ALA A 141 -24.67 -8.84 -13.17
C ALA A 141 -25.32 -7.46 -13.10
N ASP A 142 -25.28 -6.83 -11.91
CA ASP A 142 -25.83 -5.49 -11.69
C ASP A 142 -24.82 -4.36 -11.98
N GLN A 143 -23.58 -4.69 -12.40
CA GLN A 143 -22.55 -3.69 -12.66
C GLN A 143 -22.55 -3.27 -14.15
N PRO A 144 -22.30 -2.00 -14.44
CA PRO A 144 -22.19 -1.53 -15.81
C PRO A 144 -21.02 -2.21 -16.53
N GLY A 145 -21.27 -2.71 -17.74
CA GLY A 145 -20.28 -3.42 -18.57
C GLY A 145 -20.39 -4.94 -18.53
N PHE A 146 -21.28 -5.51 -17.72
CA PHE A 146 -21.58 -6.93 -17.72
C PHE A 146 -22.97 -7.23 -18.30
N ASP A 147 -23.07 -8.30 -19.07
CA ASP A 147 -24.35 -8.79 -19.59
C ASP A 147 -24.98 -9.76 -18.59
N ALA A 148 -26.00 -9.26 -17.88
CA ALA A 148 -26.75 -10.07 -16.92
C ALA A 148 -27.38 -11.31 -17.57
N GLY A 149 -27.84 -11.21 -18.82
CA GLY A 149 -28.43 -12.34 -19.55
C GLY A 149 -27.44 -13.47 -19.78
N ALA A 150 -26.17 -13.15 -20.09
CA ALA A 150 -25.11 -14.13 -20.26
C ALA A 150 -24.64 -14.75 -18.92
N ILE A 151 -24.79 -14.02 -17.81
CA ILE A 151 -24.37 -14.51 -16.49
C ILE A 151 -25.37 -15.52 -15.91
N TYR A 152 -26.64 -15.41 -16.23
CA TYR A 152 -27.71 -16.26 -15.69
C TYR A 152 -28.08 -17.47 -16.59
N GLN A 153 -27.43 -17.64 -17.73
CA GLN A 153 -27.52 -18.82 -18.57
C GLN A 153 -26.63 -19.95 -18.05
#